data_f16eff1d72aeae67f3a2349a66ed45c4
#
_entry.id   f16eff1d72aeae67f3a2349a66ed45c4
#
_cell.length_a   1.000
_cell.length_b   1.000
_cell.length_c   1.000
_cell.angle_alpha   90.00
_cell.angle_beta   90.00
_cell.angle_gamma   90.00
#
_symmetry.space_group_name_H-M   'P 1'
#
loop_
_entity.id
_entity.type
_entity.pdbx_description
1 polymer ?
#
loop_
_entity_poly.entity_id
_entity_poly.type
_entity_poly.pdbx_seq_one_letter_code
_entity_poly.pdbx_strand_id
1 'polypeptide(L)'
;VLEAALGRALFLERLESAVVRAAADGRGIVLCLLDVDQLRNVNDRHGQAGGDAALRAVAARVGAALDDARWSTLEGLLGRFDGDGLIVMLRGARLRDGEELAEELRSHVAGASIAPDLHVTVSVAVAAHRPGESTDSLLARTEKTLHLAKQFGGDRIETARTPEPRERRARTTSIDSLRA
;
A
#
# COMPACT_ATOMS: atom_id res chain seq x y z
N VAL A 1 20.00 3.36 3.09
CA VAL A 1 18.65 2.84 3.35
C VAL A 1 17.74 3.09 2.14
N LEU A 2 17.78 4.24 1.46
CA LEU A 2 17.16 4.40 0.12
C LEU A 2 17.79 3.48 -0.93
N GLU A 3 19.02 3.05 -0.72
CA GLU A 3 19.73 2.05 -1.54
C GLU A 3 19.15 0.63 -1.40
N ALA A 4 18.42 0.34 -0.30
CA ALA A 4 17.76 -0.95 -0.11
C ALA A 4 16.39 -1.05 -0.82
N ALA A 5 15.78 0.08 -1.20
CA ALA A 5 14.54 0.08 -1.97
C ALA A 5 14.83 -0.17 -3.45
N LEU A 6 14.17 -1.16 -4.02
CA LEU A 6 14.29 -1.45 -5.45
C LEU A 6 13.78 -0.30 -6.31
N GLY A 7 14.44 -0.05 -7.44
CA GLY A 7 13.88 0.82 -8.46
C GLY A 7 12.54 0.26 -8.98
N ARG A 8 11.66 1.17 -9.42
CA ARG A 8 10.27 0.82 -9.86
C ARG A 8 10.22 -0.36 -10.84
N ALA A 9 11.05 -0.34 -11.87
CA ALA A 9 11.03 -1.40 -12.89
C ALA A 9 11.33 -2.78 -12.30
N LEU A 10 12.36 -2.88 -11.46
CA LEU A 10 12.73 -4.13 -10.82
C LEU A 10 11.68 -4.59 -9.79
N PHE A 11 11.08 -3.65 -9.06
CA PHE A 11 9.98 -3.97 -8.15
C PHE A 11 8.79 -4.57 -8.91
N LEU A 12 8.39 -3.98 -10.04
CA LEU A 12 7.27 -4.48 -10.85
C LEU A 12 7.55 -5.88 -11.40
N GLU A 13 8.76 -6.14 -11.90
CA GLU A 13 9.17 -7.47 -12.34
C GLU A 13 9.05 -8.51 -11.22
N ARG A 14 9.48 -8.15 -10.00
CA ARG A 14 9.36 -9.02 -8.82
C ARG A 14 7.91 -9.24 -8.40
N LEU A 15 7.08 -8.20 -8.49
CA LEU A 15 5.65 -8.30 -8.20
C LEU A 15 4.94 -9.23 -9.20
N GLU A 16 5.19 -9.09 -10.49
CA GLU A 16 4.66 -9.99 -11.53
C GLU A 16 5.05 -11.44 -11.27
N SER A 17 6.34 -11.68 -10.99
CA SER A 17 6.84 -13.01 -10.64
C SER A 17 6.18 -13.56 -9.37
N ALA A 18 5.90 -12.71 -8.37
CA ALA A 18 5.22 -13.11 -7.15
C ALA A 18 3.76 -13.48 -7.41
N VAL A 19 3.05 -12.72 -8.27
CA VAL A 19 1.65 -13.00 -8.68
C VAL A 19 1.55 -14.35 -9.39
N VAL A 20 2.48 -14.64 -10.31
CA VAL A 20 2.52 -15.95 -10.99
C VAL A 20 2.74 -17.08 -9.98
N ARG A 21 3.68 -16.93 -9.06
CA ARG A 21 3.94 -17.94 -8.01
C ARG A 21 2.75 -18.12 -7.07
N ALA A 22 2.07 -17.02 -6.71
CA ALA A 22 0.89 -17.04 -5.85
C ALA A 22 -0.27 -17.83 -6.46
N ALA A 23 -0.42 -17.80 -7.78
CA ALA A 23 -1.41 -18.62 -8.47
C ALA A 23 -1.10 -20.12 -8.38
N ALA A 24 0.18 -20.51 -8.26
CA ALA A 24 0.61 -21.91 -8.17
C ALA A 24 0.56 -22.46 -6.73
N ASP A 25 0.94 -21.66 -5.72
CA ASP A 25 1.09 -22.11 -4.34
C ASP A 25 0.02 -21.57 -3.36
N GLY A 26 -0.89 -20.73 -3.85
CA GLY A 26 -2.00 -20.16 -3.06
C GLY A 26 -1.59 -19.16 -2.00
N ARG A 27 -0.32 -18.71 -1.97
CA ARG A 27 0.15 -17.72 -1.00
C ARG A 27 -0.33 -16.33 -1.36
N GLY A 28 -0.96 -15.64 -0.41
CA GLY A 28 -1.49 -14.29 -0.61
C GLY A 28 -0.40 -13.26 -0.91
N ILE A 29 -0.78 -12.19 -1.58
CA ILE A 29 0.06 -11.01 -1.80
C ILE A 29 -0.72 -9.79 -1.29
N VAL A 30 -0.04 -8.94 -0.53
CA VAL A 30 -0.57 -7.65 -0.09
C VAL A 30 0.41 -6.55 -0.51
N LEU A 31 -0.12 -5.48 -1.07
CA LEU A 31 0.63 -4.25 -1.33
C LEU A 31 0.27 -3.19 -0.29
N CYS A 32 1.30 -2.48 0.20
CA CYS A 32 1.17 -1.24 0.94
C CYS A 32 1.85 -0.13 0.13
N LEU A 33 1.09 0.85 -0.34
CA LEU A 33 1.62 2.02 -1.04
C LEU A 33 1.59 3.21 -0.09
N LEU A 34 2.77 3.81 0.13
CA LEU A 34 2.97 4.89 1.09
C LEU A 34 3.42 6.16 0.38
N ASP A 35 2.96 7.30 0.89
CA ASP A 35 3.41 8.59 0.44
C ASP A 35 3.44 9.58 1.61
N VAL A 36 4.51 10.39 1.68
CA VAL A 36 4.68 11.41 2.71
C VAL A 36 3.65 12.52 2.52
N ASP A 37 2.91 12.81 3.59
CA ASP A 37 1.89 13.84 3.54
C ASP A 37 2.53 15.22 3.45
N GLN A 38 1.94 16.06 2.60
CA GLN A 38 2.33 17.46 2.45
C GLN A 38 3.84 17.69 2.20
N LEU A 39 4.53 16.77 1.52
CA LEU A 39 5.98 16.88 1.25
C LEU A 39 6.36 18.21 0.59
N ARG A 40 5.46 18.77 -0.25
CA ARG A 40 5.66 20.11 -0.83
C ARG A 40 5.79 21.19 0.24
N ASN A 41 4.94 21.16 1.28
CA ASN A 41 5.02 22.12 2.40
C ASN A 41 6.31 21.93 3.21
N VAL A 42 6.80 20.68 3.33
CA VAL A 42 8.11 20.39 3.94
C VAL A 42 9.22 21.06 3.10
N ASN A 43 9.20 20.86 1.78
CA ASN A 43 10.16 21.48 0.88
C ASN A 43 10.11 23.01 0.93
N ASP A 44 8.93 23.60 0.99
CA ASP A 44 8.74 25.05 1.05
C ASP A 44 9.29 25.65 2.36
N ARG A 45 9.23 24.93 3.48
CA ARG A 45 9.70 25.39 4.79
C ARG A 45 11.16 25.05 5.11
N HIS A 46 11.61 23.86 4.71
CA HIS A 46 12.91 23.30 5.07
C HIS A 46 13.85 23.11 3.88
N GLY A 47 13.42 23.59 2.70
CA GLY A 47 14.14 23.38 1.45
C GLY A 47 14.07 21.93 0.99
N GLN A 48 14.60 21.67 -0.22
CA GLN A 48 14.62 20.34 -0.82
C GLN A 48 15.38 19.32 0.04
N ALA A 49 16.44 19.79 0.74
CA ALA A 49 17.20 18.94 1.67
C ALA A 49 16.34 18.42 2.84
N GLY A 50 15.36 19.21 3.31
CA GLY A 50 14.40 18.78 4.33
C GLY A 50 13.47 17.69 3.84
N GLY A 51 12.92 17.85 2.63
CA GLY A 51 12.11 16.80 2.00
C GLY A 51 12.87 15.51 1.75
N ASP A 52 14.10 15.62 1.24
CA ASP A 52 14.99 14.47 1.06
C ASP A 52 15.30 13.76 2.39
N ALA A 53 15.47 14.52 3.47
CA ALA A 53 15.67 13.95 4.80
C ALA A 53 14.41 13.22 5.28
N ALA A 54 13.22 13.79 5.03
CA ALA A 54 11.93 13.16 5.35
C ALA A 54 11.78 11.82 4.61
N LEU A 55 12.00 11.81 3.30
CA LEU A 55 11.90 10.59 2.50
C LEU A 55 12.90 9.51 2.94
N ARG A 56 14.13 9.88 3.22
CA ARG A 56 15.14 8.94 3.73
C ARG A 56 14.74 8.35 5.09
N ALA A 57 14.23 9.19 5.99
CA ALA A 57 13.79 8.74 7.31
C ALA A 57 12.60 7.78 7.24
N VAL A 58 11.62 8.08 6.39
CA VAL A 58 10.46 7.19 6.15
C VAL A 58 10.93 5.87 5.56
N ALA A 59 11.75 5.88 4.50
CA ALA A 59 12.28 4.65 3.89
C ALA A 59 13.09 3.81 4.88
N ALA A 60 13.87 4.45 5.77
CA ALA A 60 14.60 3.74 6.83
C ALA A 60 13.66 3.02 7.79
N ARG A 61 12.56 3.67 8.20
CA ARG A 61 11.57 3.08 9.09
C ARG A 61 10.83 1.92 8.45
N VAL A 62 10.48 2.05 7.17
CA VAL A 62 9.86 0.95 6.41
C VAL A 62 10.81 -0.25 6.33
N GLY A 63 12.09 -0.03 6.01
CA GLY A 63 13.09 -1.10 5.99
C GLY A 63 13.23 -1.78 7.34
N ALA A 64 13.36 -1.00 8.43
CA ALA A 64 13.46 -1.53 9.78
C ALA A 64 12.22 -2.34 10.22
N ALA A 65 11.03 -1.89 9.83
CA ALA A 65 9.79 -2.62 10.09
C ALA A 65 9.76 -3.96 9.35
N LEU A 66 10.20 -4.02 8.11
CA LEU A 66 10.25 -5.27 7.33
C LEU A 66 11.28 -6.27 7.88
N ASP A 67 12.34 -5.77 8.54
CA ASP A 67 13.36 -6.60 9.20
C ASP A 67 12.92 -7.14 10.58
N ASP A 68 11.76 -6.69 11.10
CA ASP A 68 11.23 -7.18 12.38
C ASP A 68 10.89 -8.67 12.31
N ALA A 69 11.26 -9.40 13.36
CA ALA A 69 11.04 -10.84 13.47
C ALA A 69 9.57 -11.27 13.29
N ARG A 70 8.61 -10.38 13.58
CA ARG A 70 7.18 -10.63 13.36
C ARG A 70 6.84 -10.90 11.90
N TRP A 71 7.56 -10.28 10.98
CA TRP A 71 7.35 -10.40 9.54
C TRP A 71 8.28 -11.44 8.89
N SER A 72 9.15 -12.11 9.67
CA SER A 72 10.17 -13.06 9.17
C SER A 72 9.61 -14.25 8.39
N THR A 73 8.34 -14.60 8.58
CA THR A 73 7.64 -15.65 7.82
C THR A 73 7.07 -15.18 6.48
N LEU A 74 7.06 -13.87 6.25
CA LEU A 74 6.60 -13.24 5.03
C LEU A 74 7.79 -12.86 4.14
N GLU A 75 7.58 -12.89 2.85
CA GLU A 75 8.55 -12.36 1.89
C GLU A 75 8.25 -10.87 1.67
N GLY A 76 8.95 -10.00 2.40
CA GLY A 76 8.82 -8.54 2.29
C GLY A 76 9.74 -7.97 1.20
N LEU A 77 9.23 -7.05 0.40
CA LEU A 77 9.99 -6.34 -0.63
C LEU A 77 9.64 -4.87 -0.62
N LEU A 78 10.65 -4.01 -0.49
CA LEU A 78 10.50 -2.56 -0.56
C LEU A 78 10.94 -2.05 -1.93
N GLY A 79 10.13 -1.21 -2.53
CA GLY A 79 10.42 -0.53 -3.80
C GLY A 79 10.11 0.96 -3.76
N ARG A 80 10.68 1.67 -4.71
CA ARG A 80 10.29 3.04 -5.03
C ARG A 80 9.10 3.00 -5.98
N PHE A 81 8.16 3.88 -5.75
CA PHE A 81 7.02 4.09 -6.63
C PHE A 81 7.10 5.48 -7.28
N ASP A 82 6.08 5.90 -8.02
CA ASP A 82 6.15 7.16 -8.77
C ASP A 82 6.49 8.36 -7.86
N GLY A 83 7.47 9.16 -8.27
CA GLY A 83 7.95 10.31 -7.52
C GLY A 83 8.59 9.91 -6.18
N ASP A 84 7.96 10.36 -5.09
CA ASP A 84 8.43 10.20 -3.72
C ASP A 84 7.76 9.03 -2.98
N GLY A 85 6.90 8.27 -3.67
CA GLY A 85 6.17 7.13 -3.11
C GLY A 85 7.06 5.93 -2.83
N LEU A 86 6.71 5.18 -1.80
CA LEU A 86 7.28 3.88 -1.46
C LEU A 86 6.21 2.81 -1.58
N ILE A 87 6.60 1.64 -2.05
CA ILE A 87 5.72 0.48 -2.17
C ILE A 87 6.33 -0.72 -1.48
N VAL A 88 5.52 -1.40 -0.68
CA VAL A 88 5.88 -2.66 -0.02
C VAL A 88 5.01 -3.77 -0.58
N MET A 89 5.63 -4.88 -0.95
CA MET A 89 4.95 -6.13 -1.22
C MET A 89 5.22 -7.11 -0.08
N LEU A 90 4.17 -7.70 0.45
CA LEU A 90 4.22 -8.81 1.40
C LEU A 90 3.66 -10.07 0.72
N ARG A 91 4.49 -11.07 0.48
CA ARG A 91 4.04 -12.37 -0.03
C ARG A 91 3.90 -13.37 1.10
N GLY A 92 2.84 -14.15 1.07
CA GLY A 92 2.41 -15.04 2.16
C GLY A 92 1.50 -14.33 3.17
N ALA A 93 1.21 -13.04 2.96
CA ALA A 93 0.41 -12.20 3.83
C ALA A 93 -1.09 -12.29 3.52
N ARG A 94 -1.91 -12.05 4.53
CA ARG A 94 -3.33 -11.74 4.41
C ARG A 94 -3.52 -10.22 4.48
N LEU A 95 -4.67 -9.74 4.06
CA LEU A 95 -5.00 -8.30 4.10
C LEU A 95 -4.73 -7.69 5.48
N ARG A 96 -5.11 -8.39 6.55
CA ARG A 96 -4.89 -7.95 7.94
C ARG A 96 -3.41 -7.74 8.28
N ASP A 97 -2.52 -8.59 7.78
CA ASP A 97 -1.07 -8.44 8.02
C ASP A 97 -0.55 -7.13 7.40
N GLY A 98 -1.06 -6.77 6.22
CA GLY A 98 -0.77 -5.49 5.57
C GLY A 98 -1.35 -4.29 6.31
N GLU A 99 -2.56 -4.41 6.85
CA GLU A 99 -3.18 -3.36 7.66
C GLU A 99 -2.41 -3.13 8.97
N GLU A 100 -1.97 -4.19 9.63
CA GLU A 100 -1.15 -4.11 10.85
C GLU A 100 0.21 -3.45 10.56
N LEU A 101 0.90 -3.85 9.49
CA LEU A 101 2.15 -3.21 9.08
C LEU A 101 1.94 -1.73 8.72
N ALA A 102 0.90 -1.42 7.96
CA ALA A 102 0.60 -0.05 7.54
C ALA A 102 0.34 0.88 8.74
N GLU A 103 -0.42 0.43 9.74
CA GLU A 103 -0.68 1.21 10.95
C GLU A 103 0.57 1.38 11.81
N GLU A 104 1.39 0.35 11.90
CA GLU A 104 2.69 0.44 12.58
C GLU A 104 3.58 1.49 11.91
N LEU A 105 3.72 1.45 10.58
CA LEU A 105 4.50 2.42 9.82
C LEU A 105 3.98 3.85 10.00
N ARG A 106 2.66 4.04 9.88
CA ARG A 106 2.01 5.34 10.08
C ARG A 106 2.32 5.89 11.47
N SER A 107 2.10 5.09 12.50
CA SER A 107 2.31 5.49 13.90
C SER A 107 3.77 5.82 14.20
N HIS A 108 4.71 5.01 13.70
CA HIS A 108 6.15 5.25 13.90
C HIS A 108 6.64 6.49 13.16
N VAL A 109 6.06 6.79 11.99
CA VAL A 109 6.42 8.02 11.27
C VAL A 109 5.86 9.24 12.00
N ALA A 110 4.58 9.22 12.38
CA ALA A 110 3.92 10.34 13.06
C ALA A 110 4.52 10.62 14.44
N GLY A 111 4.93 9.59 15.18
CA GLY A 111 5.46 9.69 16.55
C GLY A 111 6.92 10.13 16.67
N ALA A 112 7.66 10.27 15.57
CA ALA A 112 9.09 10.54 15.62
C ALA A 112 9.48 11.75 14.78
N SER A 113 10.20 12.70 15.41
CA SER A 113 10.83 13.81 14.70
C SER A 113 11.92 13.30 13.74
N ILE A 114 12.06 13.95 12.61
CA ILE A 114 13.13 13.71 11.62
C ILE A 114 14.32 14.60 11.90
N ALA A 115 14.04 15.84 12.26
CA ALA A 115 15.00 16.85 12.72
C ALA A 115 14.27 17.77 13.69
N PRO A 116 14.97 18.69 14.42
CA PRO A 116 14.31 19.75 15.15
C PRO A 116 13.29 20.45 14.26
N ASP A 117 12.06 20.55 14.71
CA ASP A 117 10.93 21.19 14.00
C ASP A 117 10.52 20.55 12.66
N LEU A 118 11.00 19.33 12.36
CA LEU A 118 10.60 18.59 11.18
C LEU A 118 9.86 17.30 11.57
N HIS A 119 8.54 17.36 11.48
CA HIS A 119 7.62 16.24 11.64
C HIS A 119 6.88 16.01 10.34
N VAL A 120 6.65 14.75 9.99
CA VAL A 120 5.83 14.36 8.84
C VAL A 120 4.90 13.23 9.24
N THR A 121 3.84 13.07 8.47
CA THR A 121 2.97 11.92 8.49
C THR A 121 3.01 11.21 7.15
N VAL A 122 2.43 10.03 7.09
CA VAL A 122 2.28 9.27 5.85
C VAL A 122 0.85 8.80 5.68
N SER A 123 0.39 8.83 4.45
CA SER A 123 -0.81 8.11 4.04
C SER A 123 -0.42 6.77 3.47
N VAL A 124 -1.18 5.72 3.82
CA VAL A 124 -0.90 4.35 3.38
C VAL A 124 -2.15 3.72 2.79
N ALA A 125 -2.02 3.19 1.58
CA ALA A 125 -3.04 2.34 0.97
C ALA A 125 -2.66 0.88 1.10
N VAL A 126 -3.60 0.03 1.50
CA VAL A 126 -3.42 -1.42 1.61
C VAL A 126 -4.35 -2.14 0.64
N ALA A 127 -3.80 -3.07 -0.14
CA ALA A 127 -4.57 -3.87 -1.08
C ALA A 127 -4.08 -5.31 -1.12
N ALA A 128 -4.97 -6.28 -0.91
CA ALA A 128 -4.67 -7.68 -1.19
C ALA A 128 -4.92 -8.00 -2.67
N HIS A 129 -4.02 -8.76 -3.29
CA HIS A 129 -4.20 -9.31 -4.62
C HIS A 129 -5.39 -10.28 -4.65
N ARG A 130 -6.17 -10.20 -5.70
CA ARG A 130 -7.33 -11.07 -5.93
C ARG A 130 -6.99 -12.16 -6.93
N PRO A 131 -7.54 -13.37 -6.78
CA PRO A 131 -7.35 -14.41 -7.78
C PRO A 131 -7.75 -13.92 -9.19
N GLY A 132 -6.84 -14.07 -10.15
CA GLY A 132 -7.04 -13.64 -11.54
C GLY A 132 -6.90 -12.13 -11.79
N GLU A 133 -6.57 -11.34 -10.79
CA GLU A 133 -6.30 -9.91 -10.96
C GLU A 133 -4.91 -9.70 -11.60
N SER A 134 -4.83 -8.82 -12.61
CA SER A 134 -3.53 -8.42 -13.14
C SER A 134 -2.78 -7.50 -12.20
N THR A 135 -1.46 -7.49 -12.31
CA THR A 135 -0.58 -6.57 -11.56
C THR A 135 -0.99 -5.10 -11.76
N ASP A 136 -1.30 -4.70 -12.99
CA ASP A 136 -1.74 -3.33 -13.29
C ASP A 136 -3.07 -2.98 -12.59
N SER A 137 -4.02 -3.91 -12.55
CA SER A 137 -5.30 -3.71 -11.86
C SER A 137 -5.11 -3.56 -10.35
N LEU A 138 -4.25 -4.39 -9.76
CA LEU A 138 -3.89 -4.31 -8.34
C LEU A 138 -3.22 -2.96 -8.02
N LEU A 139 -2.26 -2.53 -8.83
CA LEU A 139 -1.56 -1.24 -8.66
C LEU A 139 -2.54 -0.07 -8.78
N ALA A 140 -3.32 -0.01 -9.87
CA ALA A 140 -4.29 1.07 -10.08
C ALA A 140 -5.31 1.19 -8.93
N ARG A 141 -5.75 0.05 -8.38
CA ARG A 141 -6.64 0.01 -7.23
C ARG A 141 -5.96 0.52 -5.96
N THR A 142 -4.69 0.18 -5.77
CA THR A 142 -3.90 0.64 -4.62
C THR A 142 -3.64 2.15 -4.70
N GLU A 143 -3.28 2.67 -5.87
CA GLU A 143 -3.11 4.12 -6.10
C GLU A 143 -4.38 4.91 -5.84
N LYS A 144 -5.52 4.43 -6.37
CA LYS A 144 -6.82 5.05 -6.11
C LYS A 144 -7.13 5.11 -4.62
N THR A 145 -6.78 4.08 -3.88
CA THR A 145 -6.99 4.01 -2.43
C THR A 145 -6.08 4.98 -1.69
N LEU A 146 -4.81 5.13 -2.12
CA LEU A 146 -3.91 6.14 -1.55
C LEU A 146 -4.42 7.56 -1.79
N HIS A 147 -4.94 7.81 -2.99
CA HIS A 147 -5.55 9.11 -3.30
C HIS A 147 -6.73 9.43 -2.35
N LEU A 148 -7.58 8.45 -2.03
CA LEU A 148 -8.65 8.62 -1.05
C LEU A 148 -8.08 8.93 0.34
N ALA A 149 -7.03 8.24 0.81
CA ALA A 149 -6.40 8.53 2.08
C ALA A 149 -5.95 10.00 2.16
N LYS A 150 -5.33 10.51 1.09
CA LYS A 150 -4.90 11.91 1.00
C LYS A 150 -6.08 12.89 0.95
N GLN A 151 -7.14 12.57 0.21
CA GLN A 151 -8.36 13.41 0.15
C GLN A 151 -9.05 13.52 1.52
N PHE A 152 -8.99 12.49 2.34
CA PHE A 152 -9.56 12.49 3.68
C PHE A 152 -8.66 13.13 4.76
N GLY A 153 -7.61 13.84 4.36
CA GLY A 153 -6.77 14.65 5.23
C GLY A 153 -5.37 14.09 5.52
N GLY A 154 -5.02 12.94 4.98
CA GLY A 154 -3.74 12.29 5.25
C GLY A 154 -3.64 11.66 6.65
N ASP A 155 -2.43 11.26 7.06
CA ASP A 155 -2.12 10.57 8.33
C ASP A 155 -3.07 9.41 8.63
N ARG A 156 -3.24 8.53 7.65
CA ARG A 156 -4.17 7.40 7.75
C ARG A 156 -3.81 6.23 6.87
N ILE A 157 -4.38 5.10 7.21
CA ILE A 157 -4.46 3.95 6.32
C ILE A 157 -5.84 3.89 5.66
N GLU A 158 -5.87 3.49 4.40
CA GLU A 158 -7.09 3.13 3.68
C GLU A 158 -6.91 1.77 3.02
N THR A 159 -7.93 0.93 3.11
CA THR A 159 -7.90 -0.41 2.54
C THR A 159 -8.73 -0.47 1.26
N ALA A 160 -8.13 -0.98 0.20
CA ALA A 160 -8.84 -1.22 -1.06
C ALA A 160 -9.84 -2.36 -0.90
N ARG A 161 -11.07 -2.03 -0.53
CA ARG A 161 -12.14 -3.01 -0.32
C ARG A 161 -12.41 -3.80 -1.60
N THR A 162 -12.64 -5.09 -1.45
CA THR A 162 -13.26 -5.89 -2.52
C THR A 162 -14.69 -5.40 -2.66
N PRO A 163 -15.18 -5.04 -3.85
CA PRO A 163 -16.60 -4.88 -4.04
C PRO A 163 -17.26 -6.18 -3.61
N GLU A 164 -18.20 -6.12 -2.68
CA GLU A 164 -19.03 -7.28 -2.40
C GLU A 164 -19.67 -7.74 -3.74
N PRO A 165 -19.73 -9.05 -4.00
CA PRO A 165 -20.46 -9.55 -5.16
C PRO A 165 -21.86 -8.92 -5.06
N ARG A 166 -22.22 -8.07 -6.02
CA ARG A 166 -23.61 -7.62 -6.12
C ARG A 166 -24.43 -8.90 -6.17
N GLU A 167 -25.18 -9.20 -5.12
CA GLU A 167 -26.22 -10.20 -5.14
C GLU A 167 -26.99 -9.96 -6.44
N ARG A 168 -26.89 -10.92 -7.37
CA ARG A 168 -27.77 -10.94 -8.53
C ARG A 168 -29.18 -11.01 -7.93
N ARG A 169 -29.82 -9.86 -7.76
CA ARG A 169 -31.27 -9.83 -7.55
C ARG A 169 -31.84 -10.60 -8.73
N ALA A 170 -32.18 -11.86 -8.45
CA ALA A 170 -32.98 -12.67 -9.35
C ALA A 170 -34.24 -11.84 -9.63
N ARG A 171 -34.32 -11.27 -10.83
CA ARG A 171 -35.60 -10.84 -11.38
C ARG A 171 -36.38 -12.12 -11.61
N THR A 172 -37.03 -12.61 -10.57
CA THR A 172 -38.17 -13.52 -10.70
C THR A 172 -39.27 -12.68 -11.32
N THR A 173 -39.26 -12.66 -12.66
CA THR A 173 -40.42 -12.21 -13.41
C THR A 173 -41.43 -13.32 -13.20
N SER A 174 -42.35 -13.14 -12.26
CA SER A 174 -43.55 -13.96 -12.13
C SER A 174 -44.35 -13.81 -13.43
N ILE A 175 -44.24 -14.83 -14.30
CA ILE A 175 -45.14 -15.01 -15.43
C ILE A 175 -46.29 -15.89 -14.93
N ASP A 176 -47.12 -15.32 -14.09
CA ASP A 176 -48.38 -15.92 -13.70
C ASP A 176 -49.45 -14.84 -13.61
N SER A 177 -49.93 -14.37 -14.74
CA SER A 177 -51.18 -13.62 -14.85
C SER A 177 -51.61 -13.51 -16.32
N LEU A 178 -51.77 -14.60 -17.01
CA LEU A 178 -52.49 -14.63 -18.30
C LEU A 178 -53.11 -16.03 -18.54
N ARG A 179 -54.09 -16.39 -17.71
CA ARG A 179 -55.12 -17.35 -18.05
C ARG A 179 -56.33 -17.11 -17.08
N ALA A 180 -57.24 -16.27 -17.55
CA ALA A 180 -58.66 -16.36 -17.32
C ALA A 180 -59.36 -15.45 -18.33
#